data_44f2b93a7debb7286671614fb0fdddff
#
_entry.id   44f2b93a7debb7286671614fb0fdddff
#
_cell.length_a   1.000
_cell.length_b   1.000
_cell.length_c   1.000
_cell.angle_alpha   90.00
_cell.angle_beta   90.00
_cell.angle_gamma   90.00
#
_symmetry.space_group_name_H-M   'P 1'
#
loop_
_entity.id
_entity.type
_entity.pdbx_description
1 polymer ?
#
loop_
_entity_poly.entity_id
_entity_poly.type
_entity_poly.pdbx_seq_one_letter_code
_entity_poly.pdbx_strand_id
1 'polypeptide(L)'
;MPTEAPPTAREAPPPTGPSEGPADDIRRARPYLLRPAPWAALLRRSASIAALALMDVAGLALGIYLALVLRSLVYGDTIYWSLLWDTGPREWLPFLAPITVLVFLQAGLYAPRERRGGPGRVVGSLVLVALIVLAFGLGTEYEFTTTGLIPTAVVTCSLAIGLLRTAYES
;
A
#
# COMPACT_ATOMS: atom_id res chain seq x y z
N MET A 1 15.39 81.12 0.47
CA MET A 1 15.31 79.76 -0.12
C MET A 1 16.61 79.13 0.20
N PRO A 2 16.62 78.10 1.09
CA PRO A 2 17.84 77.33 1.36
C PRO A 2 17.94 76.16 0.37
N THR A 3 19.07 76.03 -0.26
CA THR A 3 19.44 75.02 -1.23
C THR A 3 19.74 73.72 -0.49
N GLU A 4 18.93 72.72 -0.70
CA GLU A 4 19.07 71.39 -0.13
C GLU A 4 20.19 70.63 -0.87
N ALA A 5 21.21 70.21 -0.12
CA ALA A 5 22.34 69.42 -0.65
C ALA A 5 21.88 68.01 -0.99
N PRO A 6 22.38 67.41 -2.09
CA PRO A 6 22.01 66.03 -2.47
C PRO A 6 22.56 65.01 -1.45
N PRO A 7 21.79 63.89 -1.19
CA PRO A 7 22.23 62.88 -0.25
C PRO A 7 23.46 62.13 -0.78
N THR A 8 24.49 62.12 0.07
CA THR A 8 25.72 61.34 -0.13
C THR A 8 25.40 59.86 -0.38
N ALA A 9 25.87 59.38 -1.52
CA ALA A 9 25.80 57.96 -1.87
C ALA A 9 26.47 57.11 -0.77
N ARG A 10 25.65 56.30 -0.14
CA ARG A 10 26.08 55.33 0.90
C ARG A 10 26.93 54.29 0.22
N GLU A 11 28.23 54.36 0.41
CA GLU A 11 29.23 53.41 -0.07
C GLU A 11 28.87 52.04 0.47
N ALA A 12 28.55 51.08 -0.44
CA ALA A 12 28.25 49.70 -0.08
C ALA A 12 29.54 49.08 0.57
N PRO A 13 29.39 48.40 1.72
CA PRO A 13 30.53 47.72 2.33
C PRO A 13 31.12 46.69 1.38
N PRO A 14 32.46 46.55 1.32
CA PRO A 14 33.10 45.56 0.47
C PRO A 14 32.66 44.15 0.89
N PRO A 15 32.49 43.22 -0.07
CA PRO A 15 32.12 41.84 0.24
C PRO A 15 33.30 41.18 1.00
N THR A 16 33.18 41.15 2.32
CA THR A 16 34.09 40.44 3.21
C THR A 16 33.58 39.03 3.40
N GLY A 17 33.88 38.17 2.46
CA GLY A 17 33.79 36.73 2.63
C GLY A 17 34.80 36.08 1.69
N PRO A 18 35.64 35.16 2.16
CA PRO A 18 36.42 34.33 1.27
C PRO A 18 35.43 33.62 0.36
N SER A 19 35.56 33.82 -0.94
CA SER A 19 34.80 33.05 -1.92
C SER A 19 35.11 31.58 -1.62
N GLU A 20 34.10 30.85 -1.07
CA GLU A 20 34.14 29.40 -0.99
C GLU A 20 34.25 28.91 -2.42
N GLY A 21 35.51 28.69 -2.84
CA GLY A 21 35.81 28.21 -4.18
C GLY A 21 35.21 26.83 -4.39
N PRO A 22 35.11 26.36 -5.65
CA PRO A 22 34.49 25.09 -6.04
C PRO A 22 35.11 23.84 -5.38
N ALA A 23 36.13 24.00 -4.52
CA ALA A 23 36.82 22.91 -3.82
C ALA A 23 35.97 22.25 -2.70
N ASP A 24 34.98 22.95 -2.14
CA ASP A 24 34.17 22.39 -1.03
C ASP A 24 33.02 21.53 -1.56
N ASP A 25 32.64 21.69 -2.80
CA ASP A 25 31.56 20.88 -3.45
C ASP A 25 32.06 19.45 -3.81
N ILE A 26 33.40 19.27 -3.98
CA ILE A 26 34.00 17.97 -4.31
C ILE A 26 33.95 17.02 -3.10
N ARG A 27 33.97 17.53 -1.87
CA ARG A 27 33.90 16.71 -0.65
C ARG A 27 32.50 16.15 -0.38
N ARG A 28 31.46 16.77 -0.91
CA ARG A 28 30.04 16.29 -0.79
C ARG A 28 29.67 15.30 -1.88
N ALA A 29 30.42 15.20 -2.95
CA ALA A 29 30.21 14.18 -3.96
C ALA A 29 30.64 12.82 -3.39
N ARG A 30 29.66 12.03 -2.91
CA ARG A 30 29.91 10.63 -2.56
C ARG A 30 30.60 9.94 -3.73
N PRO A 31 31.77 9.28 -3.50
CA PRO A 31 32.52 8.63 -4.58
C PRO A 31 31.55 7.70 -5.36
N TYR A 32 31.64 7.79 -6.68
CA TYR A 32 30.77 7.06 -7.63
C TYR A 32 30.73 5.55 -7.36
N LEU A 33 31.81 5.02 -6.75
CA LEU A 33 31.97 3.60 -6.38
C LEU A 33 31.06 3.16 -5.22
N LEU A 34 30.51 4.08 -4.43
CA LEU A 34 29.61 3.79 -3.29
C LEU A 34 28.13 4.01 -3.63
N ARG A 35 27.79 4.33 -4.87
CA ARG A 35 26.39 4.33 -5.30
C ARG A 35 25.93 2.87 -5.37
N PRO A 36 24.91 2.47 -4.58
CA PRO A 36 24.37 1.12 -4.70
C PRO A 36 23.94 0.92 -6.15
N ALA A 37 24.38 -0.18 -6.74
CA ALA A 37 24.08 -0.51 -8.13
C ALA A 37 22.55 -0.36 -8.35
N PRO A 38 22.09 0.24 -9.44
CA PRO A 38 20.68 0.56 -9.68
C PRO A 38 19.77 -0.67 -9.59
N TRP A 39 20.32 -1.86 -9.92
CA TRP A 39 19.61 -3.13 -9.77
C TRP A 39 19.36 -3.54 -8.33
N ALA A 40 20.28 -3.21 -7.38
CA ALA A 40 20.08 -3.50 -5.97
C ALA A 40 18.95 -2.64 -5.35
N ALA A 41 18.79 -1.41 -5.82
CA ALA A 41 17.68 -0.54 -5.42
C ALA A 41 16.34 -1.07 -6.00
N LEU A 42 16.34 -1.55 -7.23
CA LEU A 42 15.18 -2.19 -7.86
C LEU A 42 14.79 -3.46 -7.13
N LEU A 43 15.76 -4.33 -6.80
CA LEU A 43 15.50 -5.57 -6.03
C LEU A 43 14.91 -5.30 -4.65
N ARG A 44 15.42 -4.31 -3.91
CA ARG A 44 14.83 -3.94 -2.62
C ARG A 44 13.40 -3.43 -2.77
N ARG A 45 13.15 -2.64 -3.80
CA ARG A 45 11.81 -2.11 -4.06
C ARG A 45 10.84 -3.23 -4.44
N SER A 46 11.25 -4.14 -5.35
CA SER A 46 10.41 -5.28 -5.72
C SER A 46 10.18 -6.24 -4.55
N ALA A 47 11.19 -6.51 -3.72
CA ALA A 47 11.04 -7.32 -2.52
C ALA A 47 10.06 -6.70 -1.51
N SER A 48 10.11 -5.38 -1.31
CA SER A 48 9.15 -4.68 -0.43
C SER A 48 7.72 -4.76 -0.98
N ILE A 49 7.53 -4.60 -2.29
CA ILE A 49 6.20 -4.74 -2.92
C ILE A 49 5.71 -6.18 -2.79
N ALA A 50 6.58 -7.17 -3.04
CA ALA A 50 6.23 -8.59 -2.90
C ALA A 50 5.86 -8.95 -1.46
N ALA A 51 6.61 -8.45 -0.47
CA ALA A 51 6.30 -8.66 0.94
C ALA A 51 4.93 -8.08 1.31
N LEU A 52 4.62 -6.87 0.87
CA LEU A 52 3.31 -6.24 1.10
C LEU A 52 2.18 -7.02 0.41
N ALA A 53 2.40 -7.46 -0.83
CA ALA A 53 1.42 -8.26 -1.55
C ALA A 53 1.16 -9.61 -0.86
N LEU A 54 2.20 -10.27 -0.37
CA LEU A 54 2.07 -11.50 0.43
C LEU A 54 1.28 -11.25 1.72
N MET A 55 1.54 -10.15 2.41
CA MET A 55 0.78 -9.77 3.61
C MET A 55 -0.69 -9.50 3.29
N ASP A 56 -0.98 -8.84 2.18
CA ASP A 56 -2.35 -8.57 1.76
C ASP A 56 -3.09 -9.87 1.41
N VAL A 57 -2.43 -10.81 0.72
CA VAL A 57 -2.98 -12.14 0.43
C VAL A 57 -3.19 -12.95 1.72
N ALA A 58 -2.26 -12.90 2.67
CA ALA A 58 -2.43 -13.54 3.97
C ALA A 58 -3.58 -12.89 4.76
N GLY A 59 -3.69 -11.56 4.74
CA GLY A 59 -4.79 -10.82 5.35
C GLY A 59 -6.15 -11.14 4.70
N LEU A 60 -6.17 -11.31 3.38
CA LEU A 60 -7.36 -11.74 2.64
C LEU A 60 -7.78 -13.15 3.08
N ALA A 61 -6.86 -14.11 3.11
CA ALA A 61 -7.12 -15.47 3.55
C ALA A 61 -7.64 -15.51 5.01
N LEU A 62 -6.96 -14.79 5.90
CA LEU A 62 -7.37 -14.66 7.31
C LEU A 62 -8.74 -14.00 7.44
N GLY A 63 -9.02 -12.94 6.67
CA GLY A 63 -10.30 -12.24 6.69
C GLY A 63 -11.46 -13.11 6.21
N ILE A 64 -11.26 -13.89 5.15
CA ILE A 64 -12.25 -14.87 4.68
C ILE A 64 -12.49 -15.95 5.73
N TYR A 65 -11.40 -16.44 6.35
CA TYR A 65 -11.50 -17.40 7.45
C TYR A 65 -12.35 -16.86 8.60
N LEU A 66 -12.06 -15.64 9.06
CA LEU A 66 -12.82 -14.99 10.12
C LEU A 66 -14.29 -14.78 9.73
N ALA A 67 -14.57 -14.43 8.48
CA ALA A 67 -15.93 -14.29 7.99
C ALA A 67 -16.72 -15.62 8.06
N LEU A 68 -16.09 -16.72 7.69
CA LEU A 68 -16.71 -18.05 7.78
C LEU A 68 -16.93 -18.50 9.22
N VAL A 69 -15.95 -18.27 10.12
CA VAL A 69 -16.09 -18.56 11.55
C VAL A 69 -17.19 -17.71 12.17
N LEU A 70 -17.22 -16.42 11.88
CA LEU A 70 -18.25 -15.53 12.42
C LEU A 70 -19.64 -15.95 11.95
N ARG A 71 -19.75 -16.34 10.68
CA ARG A 71 -21.00 -16.84 10.13
C ARG A 71 -21.45 -18.11 10.84
N SER A 72 -20.55 -19.10 11.05
CA SER A 72 -20.91 -20.34 11.75
C SER A 72 -21.38 -20.08 13.18
N LEU A 73 -20.79 -19.10 13.87
CA LEU A 73 -21.22 -18.69 15.20
C LEU A 73 -22.60 -18.04 15.22
N VAL A 74 -22.93 -17.26 14.18
CA VAL A 74 -24.22 -16.54 14.11
C VAL A 74 -25.35 -17.47 13.70
N TYR A 75 -25.11 -18.37 12.75
CA TYR A 75 -26.16 -19.24 12.19
C TYR A 75 -26.17 -20.66 12.79
N GLY A 76 -25.22 -20.98 13.70
CA GLY A 76 -25.13 -22.27 14.35
C GLY A 76 -24.70 -23.42 13.41
N ASP A 77 -24.16 -23.08 12.26
CA ASP A 77 -23.68 -24.06 11.29
C ASP A 77 -22.38 -24.71 11.76
N THR A 78 -22.17 -25.99 11.42
CA THR A 78 -20.91 -26.69 11.72
C THR A 78 -19.78 -26.08 10.89
N ILE A 79 -18.64 -25.80 11.56
CA ILE A 79 -17.46 -25.29 10.87
C ILE A 79 -16.86 -26.39 10.01
N TYR A 80 -16.99 -26.27 8.69
CA TYR A 80 -16.37 -27.20 7.74
C TYR A 80 -14.90 -26.83 7.56
N TRP A 81 -14.04 -27.41 8.40
CA TRP A 81 -12.59 -27.19 8.34
C TRP A 81 -11.98 -27.59 6.99
N SER A 82 -12.57 -28.60 6.33
CA SER A 82 -12.17 -29.03 4.98
C SER A 82 -12.34 -27.92 3.93
N LEU A 83 -13.37 -27.09 4.05
CA LEU A 83 -13.60 -25.98 3.12
C LEU A 83 -12.48 -24.93 3.22
N LEU A 84 -11.92 -24.78 4.40
CA LEU A 84 -10.84 -23.83 4.67
C LEU A 84 -9.48 -24.30 4.16
N TRP A 85 -9.16 -25.58 4.35
CA TRP A 85 -7.83 -26.11 4.08
C TRP A 85 -7.68 -26.77 2.70
N ASP A 86 -8.76 -27.31 2.14
CA ASP A 86 -8.75 -27.96 0.83
C ASP A 86 -9.30 -27.08 -0.28
N THR A 87 -10.52 -26.61 -0.13
CA THR A 87 -11.23 -25.88 -1.20
C THR A 87 -10.77 -24.42 -1.31
N GLY A 88 -10.61 -23.75 -0.18
CA GLY A 88 -10.23 -22.33 -0.16
C GLY A 88 -8.89 -22.04 -0.83
N PRO A 89 -7.77 -22.68 -0.42
CA PRO A 89 -6.46 -22.43 -1.00
C PRO A 89 -6.33 -22.92 -2.45
N ARG A 90 -7.09 -23.93 -2.86
CA ARG A 90 -6.98 -24.51 -4.20
C ARG A 90 -7.87 -23.84 -5.24
N GLU A 91 -9.06 -23.42 -4.86
CA GLU A 91 -10.05 -22.92 -5.81
C GLU A 91 -10.18 -21.38 -5.76
N TRP A 92 -10.29 -20.80 -4.59
CA TRP A 92 -10.62 -19.36 -4.46
C TRP A 92 -9.39 -18.46 -4.36
N LEU A 93 -8.39 -18.89 -3.60
CA LEU A 93 -7.20 -18.06 -3.37
C LEU A 93 -6.44 -17.76 -4.66
N PRO A 94 -6.21 -18.73 -5.57
CA PRO A 94 -5.54 -18.47 -6.83
C PRO A 94 -6.29 -17.48 -7.74
N PHE A 95 -7.59 -17.37 -7.57
CA PHE A 95 -8.42 -16.43 -8.32
C PHE A 95 -8.51 -15.06 -7.62
N LEU A 96 -8.78 -15.04 -6.32
CA LEU A 96 -8.94 -13.81 -5.55
C LEU A 96 -7.63 -13.05 -5.33
N ALA A 97 -6.53 -13.78 -5.10
CA ALA A 97 -5.25 -13.15 -4.80
C ALA A 97 -4.74 -12.26 -5.94
N PRO A 98 -4.68 -12.71 -7.22
CA PRO A 98 -4.22 -11.85 -8.30
C PRO A 98 -5.15 -10.66 -8.54
N ILE A 99 -6.47 -10.83 -8.44
CA ILE A 99 -7.42 -9.73 -8.57
C ILE A 99 -7.19 -8.69 -7.48
N THR A 100 -7.06 -9.13 -6.23
CA THR A 100 -6.81 -8.23 -5.10
C THR A 100 -5.48 -7.48 -5.25
N VAL A 101 -4.41 -8.17 -5.60
CA VAL A 101 -3.09 -7.57 -5.83
C VAL A 101 -3.15 -6.55 -6.97
N LEU A 102 -3.84 -6.88 -8.07
CA LEU A 102 -3.98 -5.98 -9.21
C LEU A 102 -4.77 -4.72 -8.87
N VAL A 103 -5.89 -4.86 -8.17
CA VAL A 103 -6.71 -3.72 -7.70
C VAL A 103 -5.92 -2.86 -6.72
N PHE A 104 -5.18 -3.46 -5.79
CA PHE A 104 -4.35 -2.74 -4.83
C PHE A 104 -3.18 -2.01 -5.51
N LEU A 105 -2.61 -2.62 -6.55
CA LEU A 105 -1.56 -1.99 -7.37
C LEU A 105 -2.12 -0.77 -8.10
N GLN A 106 -3.29 -0.89 -8.72
CA GLN A 106 -3.97 0.24 -9.39
C GLN A 106 -4.37 1.33 -8.40
N ALA A 107 -4.82 0.97 -7.20
CA ALA A 107 -5.14 1.91 -6.14
C ALA A 107 -3.90 2.60 -5.53
N GLY A 108 -2.68 2.23 -5.95
CA GLY A 108 -1.43 2.81 -5.45
C GLY A 108 -1.11 2.44 -4.01
N LEU A 109 -1.68 1.34 -3.49
CA LEU A 109 -1.44 0.87 -2.11
C LEU A 109 -0.01 0.33 -1.90
N TYR A 110 0.72 0.03 -2.98
CA TYR A 110 2.14 -0.34 -2.97
C TYR A 110 3.09 0.82 -3.27
N ALA A 111 2.57 2.04 -3.33
CA ALA A 111 3.38 3.24 -3.48
C ALA A 111 4.28 3.46 -2.24
N PRO A 112 5.34 4.29 -2.33
CA PRO A 112 6.15 4.69 -1.18
C PRO A 112 5.26 5.24 -0.05
N ARG A 113 5.68 5.03 1.21
CA ARG A 113 4.90 5.32 2.43
C ARG A 113 4.26 6.71 2.41
N GLU A 114 4.98 7.71 1.88
CA GLU A 114 4.52 9.10 1.79
C GLU A 114 3.31 9.32 0.86
N ARG A 115 3.11 8.41 -0.10
CA ARG A 115 2.04 8.48 -1.13
C ARG A 115 0.98 7.41 -0.97
N ARG A 116 1.10 6.56 0.06
CA ARG A 116 0.09 5.53 0.30
C ARG A 116 -1.22 6.17 0.73
N GLY A 117 -2.30 5.69 0.13
CA GLY A 117 -3.64 6.09 0.54
C GLY A 117 -3.96 5.56 1.94
N GLY A 118 -4.73 6.33 2.71
CA GLY A 118 -5.21 5.94 4.04
C GLY A 118 -6.10 4.68 4.04
N PRO A 119 -6.54 4.22 5.22
CA PRO A 119 -7.32 2.99 5.39
C PRO A 119 -8.59 2.94 4.55
N GLY A 120 -9.22 4.08 4.29
CA GLY A 120 -10.40 4.15 3.41
C GLY A 120 -10.14 3.68 1.98
N ARG A 121 -8.90 3.82 1.48
CA ARG A 121 -8.53 3.32 0.16
C ARG A 121 -8.41 1.80 0.12
N VAL A 122 -7.98 1.18 1.23
CA VAL A 122 -7.97 -0.29 1.37
C VAL A 122 -9.40 -0.83 1.32
N VAL A 123 -10.31 -0.24 2.11
CA VAL A 123 -11.74 -0.61 2.12
C VAL A 123 -12.36 -0.45 0.73
N GLY A 124 -12.17 0.70 0.08
CA GLY A 124 -12.69 0.95 -1.26
C GLY A 124 -12.17 -0.05 -2.30
N SER A 125 -10.88 -0.43 -2.20
CA SER A 125 -10.29 -1.44 -3.08
C SER A 125 -10.88 -2.83 -2.84
N LEU A 126 -11.14 -3.22 -1.59
CA LEU A 126 -11.78 -4.50 -1.27
C LEU A 126 -13.25 -4.54 -1.70
N VAL A 127 -13.97 -3.43 -1.58
CA VAL A 127 -15.33 -3.31 -2.14
C VAL A 127 -15.30 -3.51 -3.66
N LEU A 128 -14.32 -2.91 -4.35
CA LEU A 128 -14.16 -3.10 -5.79
C LEU A 128 -13.84 -4.57 -6.14
N VAL A 129 -12.96 -5.23 -5.39
CA VAL A 129 -12.68 -6.67 -5.55
C VAL A 129 -13.96 -7.48 -5.37
N ALA A 130 -14.75 -7.20 -4.32
CA ALA A 130 -16.02 -7.88 -4.07
C ALA A 130 -17.03 -7.69 -5.21
N LEU A 131 -17.10 -6.48 -5.77
CA LEU A 131 -17.95 -6.19 -6.94
C LEU A 131 -17.51 -6.95 -8.20
N ILE A 132 -16.18 -7.05 -8.44
CA ILE A 132 -15.64 -7.83 -9.56
C ILE A 132 -15.99 -9.30 -9.41
N VAL A 133 -15.81 -9.86 -8.21
CA VAL A 133 -16.13 -11.26 -7.92
C VAL A 133 -17.63 -11.52 -8.06
N LEU A 134 -18.47 -10.61 -7.58
CA LEU A 134 -19.93 -10.70 -7.72
C LEU A 134 -20.35 -10.66 -9.18
N ALA A 135 -19.80 -9.72 -9.96
CA ALA A 135 -20.09 -9.60 -11.39
C ALA A 135 -19.67 -10.86 -12.17
N PHE A 136 -18.51 -11.43 -11.81
CA PHE A 136 -18.04 -12.68 -12.40
C PHE A 136 -18.97 -13.86 -12.04
N GLY A 137 -19.39 -13.95 -10.78
CA GLY A 137 -20.32 -14.97 -10.32
C GLY A 137 -21.68 -14.90 -11.02
N LEU A 138 -22.22 -13.70 -11.21
CA LEU A 138 -23.45 -13.49 -11.95
C LEU A 138 -23.32 -13.87 -13.44
N GLY A 139 -22.13 -13.67 -14.02
CA GLY A 139 -21.86 -14.02 -15.43
C GLY A 139 -21.62 -15.51 -15.68
N THR A 140 -21.25 -16.28 -14.64
CA THR A 140 -20.94 -17.72 -14.75
C THR A 140 -22.02 -18.63 -14.17
N GLU A 141 -23.20 -18.10 -13.83
CA GLU A 141 -24.30 -18.84 -13.17
C GLU A 141 -23.87 -19.55 -11.86
N TYR A 142 -22.79 -19.07 -11.26
CA TYR A 142 -22.32 -19.57 -9.97
C TYR A 142 -23.30 -19.10 -8.89
N GLU A 143 -24.13 -19.98 -8.36
CA GLU A 143 -25.04 -19.65 -7.27
C GLU A 143 -24.26 -19.34 -5.99
N PHE A 144 -23.99 -18.04 -5.74
CA PHE A 144 -23.56 -17.59 -4.43
C PHE A 144 -24.73 -17.68 -3.44
N THR A 145 -25.02 -18.90 -2.95
CA THR A 145 -26.12 -19.19 -2.02
C THR A 145 -25.97 -18.54 -0.64
N THR A 146 -24.98 -17.67 -0.46
CA THR A 146 -24.61 -17.13 0.85
C THR A 146 -24.86 -15.64 0.98
N THR A 147 -26.13 -15.29 1.11
CA THR A 147 -26.57 -13.93 1.48
C THR A 147 -25.87 -13.50 2.77
N GLY A 148 -25.18 -12.34 2.71
CA GLY A 148 -24.48 -11.76 3.87
C GLY A 148 -22.99 -12.15 4.02
N LEU A 149 -22.49 -13.17 3.32
CA LEU A 149 -21.07 -13.53 3.41
C LEU A 149 -20.16 -12.45 2.80
N ILE A 150 -20.56 -11.87 1.68
CA ILE A 150 -19.76 -10.85 0.96
C ILE A 150 -19.50 -9.61 1.83
N PRO A 151 -20.51 -8.94 2.42
CA PRO A 151 -20.26 -7.78 3.28
C PRO A 151 -19.46 -8.14 4.53
N THR A 152 -19.72 -9.30 5.13
CA THR A 152 -18.94 -9.77 6.29
C THR A 152 -17.48 -10.02 5.92
N ALA A 153 -17.22 -10.66 4.76
CA ALA A 153 -15.88 -10.88 4.26
C ALA A 153 -15.14 -9.56 3.96
N VAL A 154 -15.81 -8.57 3.36
CA VAL A 154 -15.20 -7.24 3.12
C VAL A 154 -14.79 -6.59 4.44
N VAL A 155 -15.61 -6.64 5.47
CA VAL A 155 -15.30 -6.06 6.78
C VAL A 155 -14.13 -6.79 7.45
N THR A 156 -14.19 -8.12 7.53
CA THR A 156 -13.14 -8.94 8.17
C THR A 156 -11.82 -8.88 7.41
N CYS A 157 -11.82 -8.88 6.07
CA CYS A 157 -10.62 -8.70 5.27
C CYS A 157 -10.03 -7.29 5.45
N SER A 158 -10.87 -6.24 5.52
CA SER A 158 -10.40 -4.88 5.76
C SER A 158 -9.70 -4.75 7.11
N LEU A 159 -10.27 -5.36 8.15
CA LEU A 159 -9.67 -5.39 9.49
C LEU A 159 -8.38 -6.21 9.51
N ALA A 160 -8.38 -7.41 8.93
CA ALA A 160 -7.20 -8.28 8.91
C ALA A 160 -6.03 -7.63 8.15
N ILE A 161 -6.27 -7.10 6.96
CA ILE A 161 -5.25 -6.39 6.17
C ILE A 161 -4.78 -5.13 6.89
N GLY A 162 -5.70 -4.36 7.47
CA GLY A 162 -5.37 -3.16 8.24
C GLY A 162 -4.47 -3.48 9.44
N LEU A 163 -4.80 -4.50 10.22
CA LEU A 163 -3.99 -4.96 11.36
C LEU A 163 -2.61 -5.46 10.94
N LEU A 164 -2.53 -6.29 9.89
CA LEU A 164 -1.25 -6.79 9.39
C LEU A 164 -0.36 -5.66 8.88
N ARG A 165 -0.93 -4.68 8.18
CA ARG A 165 -0.17 -3.51 7.71
C ARG A 165 0.31 -2.63 8.85
N THR A 166 -0.51 -2.37 9.86
CA THR A 166 -0.08 -1.61 11.05
C THR A 166 1.00 -2.35 11.83
N ALA A 167 0.91 -3.66 11.97
CA ALA A 167 1.94 -4.48 12.60
C ALA A 167 3.27 -4.48 11.83
N TYR A 168 3.21 -4.40 10.50
CA TYR A 168 4.41 -4.30 9.65
C TYR A 168 5.07 -2.91 9.71
N GLU A 169 4.28 -1.87 9.97
CA GLU A 169 4.75 -0.47 9.99
C GLU A 169 5.22 -0.01 11.38
N SER A 170 4.90 -0.78 12.46
CA SER A 170 5.35 -0.53 13.84
C SER A 170 6.80 -0.99 14.05
#